data_ebf9ad8ad39cbae6575a364918fc3fc4
#
_entry.id   ebf9ad8ad39cbae6575a364918fc3fc4
#
_cell.length_a   1.000
_cell.length_b   1.000
_cell.length_c   1.000
_cell.angle_alpha   90.00
_cell.angle_beta   90.00
_cell.angle_gamma   90.00
#
_symmetry.space_group_name_H-M   'P 1'
#
loop_
_entity.id
_entity.type
_entity.pdbx_description
1 polymer ?
#
loop_
_entity_poly.entity_id
_entity_poly.type
_entity_poly.pdbx_seq_one_letter_code
_entity_poly.pdbx_strand_id
1 'polypeptide(L)'
;LPDDTLRPTGLEEPDGAAATEELPMSSLSVYHVSSPEIPNKVLTHFEDIASTLAEQGVRFDRWQAAAKIQPGATQEEVISAYKEQIDKLMTERGYITVDVISLNSDHPQKAELRAKFLEEHRHGEDEVRFFVAGRGLFTLHIDDYVYAVLCEKNDLISVPAGTKHWFDMGEHPHFVAIRLFNNPEGWVANFTGEDIAGRFPRLED
;
A
#
# COMPACT_ATOMS: atom_id res chain seq x y z
N LEU A 1 51.87 51.37 -20.75
CA LEU A 1 51.61 50.40 -19.69
C LEU A 1 50.17 50.05 -19.70
N PRO A 2 49.77 48.82 -20.07
CA PRO A 2 48.38 48.38 -20.00
C PRO A 2 48.08 47.68 -18.67
N ASP A 3 47.00 48.08 -18.11
CA ASP A 3 46.38 47.55 -16.92
C ASP A 3 45.62 46.25 -17.27
N ASP A 4 46.02 45.16 -16.67
CA ASP A 4 45.45 43.85 -16.89
C ASP A 4 44.51 43.53 -15.72
N THR A 5 43.25 43.89 -15.87
CA THR A 5 42.21 43.56 -14.89
C THR A 5 41.68 42.16 -15.14
N LEU A 6 42.16 41.20 -14.37
CA LEU A 6 41.62 39.86 -14.25
C LEU A 6 40.18 39.90 -13.75
N ARG A 7 39.24 39.47 -14.54
CA ARG A 7 37.87 39.16 -14.12
C ARG A 7 37.90 37.82 -13.36
N PRO A 8 37.25 37.71 -12.21
CA PRO A 8 37.05 36.40 -11.59
C PRO A 8 36.02 35.59 -12.39
N THR A 9 36.45 34.42 -12.79
CA THR A 9 35.61 33.39 -13.39
C THR A 9 34.48 32.99 -12.41
N GLY A 10 33.27 32.99 -12.94
CA GLY A 10 32.08 32.62 -12.21
C GLY A 10 32.19 31.22 -11.59
N LEU A 11 31.84 31.13 -10.32
CA LEU A 11 31.55 29.88 -9.67
C LEU A 11 30.22 29.39 -10.28
N GLU A 12 30.28 28.33 -11.06
CA GLU A 12 29.11 27.55 -11.40
C GLU A 12 28.59 26.95 -10.09
N GLU A 13 27.41 27.37 -9.69
CA GLU A 13 26.67 26.65 -8.65
C GLU A 13 26.35 25.25 -9.15
N PRO A 14 26.52 24.19 -8.35
CA PRO A 14 26.09 22.88 -8.75
C PRO A 14 24.56 22.84 -8.77
N ASP A 15 24.00 22.91 -9.95
CA ASP A 15 22.61 22.60 -10.23
C ASP A 15 22.41 21.12 -9.98
N GLY A 16 21.73 20.78 -8.92
CA GLY A 16 21.48 19.40 -8.55
C GLY A 16 21.02 19.26 -7.11
N ALA A 17 19.95 19.95 -6.75
CA ALA A 17 19.16 19.49 -5.62
C ALA A 17 18.58 18.14 -5.99
N ALA A 18 19.28 17.06 -5.62
CA ALA A 18 18.70 15.74 -5.59
C ALA A 18 17.46 15.85 -4.70
N ALA A 19 16.29 15.70 -5.32
CA ALA A 19 15.05 15.52 -4.58
C ALA A 19 15.32 14.39 -3.58
N THR A 20 15.35 14.70 -2.31
CA THR A 20 15.37 13.69 -1.26
C THR A 20 14.07 12.93 -1.42
N GLU A 21 14.15 11.71 -1.97
CA GLU A 21 13.02 10.77 -1.91
C GLU A 21 12.67 10.65 -0.45
N GLU A 22 11.50 11.19 -0.06
CA GLU A 22 10.98 10.94 1.28
C GLU A 22 10.86 9.43 1.43
N LEU A 23 11.53 8.89 2.45
CA LEU A 23 11.42 7.48 2.77
C LEU A 23 9.96 7.18 3.13
N PRO A 24 9.35 6.15 2.54
CA PRO A 24 7.98 5.79 2.86
C PRO A 24 7.85 5.53 4.36
N MET A 25 6.84 6.13 4.99
CA MET A 25 6.58 6.03 6.42
C MET A 25 5.34 5.18 6.66
N SER A 26 5.50 3.87 6.55
CA SER A 26 4.46 2.92 6.95
C SER A 26 4.16 3.03 8.43
N SER A 27 2.93 2.78 8.82
CA SER A 27 2.52 2.79 10.22
C SER A 27 1.48 1.72 10.51
N LEU A 28 1.41 1.30 11.76
CA LEU A 28 0.35 0.43 12.27
C LEU A 28 -0.24 1.05 13.53
N SER A 29 -1.55 1.29 13.50
CA SER A 29 -2.32 1.70 14.68
C SER A 29 -3.24 0.56 15.10
N VAL A 30 -3.18 0.15 16.36
CA VAL A 30 -3.99 -0.94 16.91
C VAL A 30 -5.03 -0.38 17.86
N TYR A 31 -6.29 -0.69 17.60
CA TYR A 31 -7.44 -0.24 18.39
C TYR A 31 -8.15 -1.43 19.02
N HIS A 32 -8.73 -1.25 20.21
CA HIS A 32 -9.81 -2.11 20.66
C HIS A 32 -11.11 -1.72 19.95
N VAL A 33 -11.97 -2.67 19.61
CA VAL A 33 -13.21 -2.40 18.86
C VAL A 33 -14.16 -1.41 19.57
N SER A 34 -14.06 -1.30 20.90
CA SER A 34 -14.85 -0.37 21.69
C SER A 34 -14.27 1.04 21.81
N SER A 35 -13.08 1.28 21.30
CA SER A 35 -12.34 2.56 21.44
C SER A 35 -11.75 3.04 20.13
N PRO A 36 -12.58 3.40 19.15
CA PRO A 36 -12.11 3.75 17.80
C PRO A 36 -11.36 5.09 17.73
N GLU A 37 -11.48 5.94 18.75
CA GLU A 37 -10.82 7.25 18.76
C GLU A 37 -9.39 7.21 19.31
N ILE A 38 -9.05 6.20 20.10
CA ILE A 38 -7.76 6.14 20.81
C ILE A 38 -7.09 4.80 20.53
N PRO A 39 -5.97 4.77 19.79
CA PRO A 39 -5.23 3.55 19.58
C PRO A 39 -4.55 3.07 20.85
N ASN A 40 -4.53 1.74 21.07
CA ASN A 40 -3.76 1.13 22.15
C ASN A 40 -2.27 1.27 21.94
N LYS A 41 -1.83 1.24 20.68
CA LYS A 41 -0.44 1.47 20.27
C LYS A 41 -0.36 1.96 18.82
N VAL A 42 0.72 2.67 18.54
CA VAL A 42 1.09 3.14 17.20
C VAL A 42 2.54 2.75 16.94
N LEU A 43 2.79 2.04 15.86
CA LEU A 43 4.11 1.56 15.46
C LEU A 43 4.50 2.18 14.12
N THR A 44 5.75 2.61 14.01
CA THR A 44 6.30 3.26 12.80
C THR A 44 7.57 2.58 12.28
N HIS A 45 8.14 1.63 13.01
CA HIS A 45 9.27 0.85 12.58
C HIS A 45 8.82 -0.43 11.88
N PHE A 46 9.42 -0.72 10.74
CA PHE A 46 9.05 -1.89 9.93
C PHE A 46 9.06 -3.20 10.72
N GLU A 47 10.11 -3.46 11.49
CA GLU A 47 10.27 -4.69 12.26
C GLU A 47 9.17 -4.86 13.31
N ASP A 48 8.76 -3.77 13.95
CA ASP A 48 7.69 -3.78 14.95
C ASP A 48 6.32 -4.02 14.30
N ILE A 49 6.07 -3.39 13.15
CA ILE A 49 4.87 -3.61 12.36
C ILE A 49 4.79 -5.07 11.91
N ALA A 50 5.87 -5.57 11.30
CA ALA A 50 5.93 -6.92 10.76
C ALA A 50 5.74 -7.97 11.87
N SER A 51 6.40 -7.83 13.02
CA SER A 51 6.28 -8.79 14.12
C SER A 51 4.90 -8.77 14.78
N THR A 52 4.30 -7.59 14.95
CA THR A 52 2.94 -7.45 15.50
C THR A 52 1.90 -8.08 14.59
N LEU A 53 1.98 -7.88 13.29
CA LEU A 53 1.08 -8.49 12.31
C LEU A 53 1.32 -9.99 12.19
N ALA A 54 2.56 -10.46 12.29
CA ALA A 54 2.90 -11.87 12.25
C ALA A 54 2.25 -12.66 13.41
N GLU A 55 2.10 -12.08 14.57
CA GLU A 55 1.37 -12.67 15.72
C GLU A 55 -0.08 -13.00 15.36
N GLN A 56 -0.66 -12.28 14.40
CA GLN A 56 -2.02 -12.47 13.90
C GLN A 56 -2.08 -13.31 12.60
N GLY A 57 -0.98 -13.88 12.18
CA GLY A 57 -0.90 -14.63 10.93
C GLY A 57 -0.86 -13.77 9.66
N VAL A 58 -0.66 -12.48 9.81
CA VAL A 58 -0.57 -11.52 8.70
C VAL A 58 0.89 -11.27 8.37
N ARG A 59 1.27 -11.53 7.12
CA ARG A 59 2.62 -11.23 6.63
C ARG A 59 2.71 -9.77 6.20
N PHE A 60 3.70 -9.07 6.70
CA PHE A 60 4.07 -7.74 6.24
C PHE A 60 5.55 -7.74 5.87
N ASP A 61 5.85 -7.37 4.64
CA ASP A 61 7.18 -7.48 4.09
C ASP A 61 7.50 -6.27 3.19
N ARG A 62 8.75 -6.14 2.78
CA ARG A 62 9.17 -5.11 1.84
C ARG A 62 9.97 -5.71 0.69
N TRP A 63 9.62 -5.25 -0.53
CA TRP A 63 10.38 -5.54 -1.73
C TRP A 63 11.02 -4.28 -2.25
N GLN A 64 12.25 -4.41 -2.72
CA GLN A 64 12.89 -3.31 -3.43
C GLN A 64 12.45 -3.32 -4.89
N ALA A 65 11.91 -2.22 -5.34
CA ALA A 65 11.48 -2.04 -6.72
C ALA A 65 12.68 -1.90 -7.65
N ALA A 66 12.69 -2.67 -8.73
CA ALA A 66 13.70 -2.56 -9.79
C ALA A 66 13.39 -1.44 -10.80
N ALA A 67 12.16 -0.92 -10.81
CA ALA A 67 11.69 0.06 -11.80
C ALA A 67 10.80 1.13 -11.16
N LYS A 68 10.78 2.33 -11.77
CA LYS A 68 9.86 3.40 -11.39
C LYS A 68 8.56 3.25 -12.19
N ILE A 69 7.46 3.04 -11.47
CA ILE A 69 6.12 2.97 -12.04
C ILE A 69 5.28 4.10 -11.46
N GLN A 70 4.57 4.80 -12.34
CA GLN A 70 3.69 5.90 -11.94
C GLN A 70 2.23 5.43 -11.84
N PRO A 71 1.40 6.03 -10.96
CA PRO A 71 -0.04 5.80 -10.94
C PRO A 71 -0.66 6.07 -12.31
N GLY A 72 -1.56 5.18 -12.76
CA GLY A 72 -2.12 5.20 -14.11
C GLY A 72 -1.39 4.31 -15.11
N ALA A 73 -0.28 3.66 -14.73
CA ALA A 73 0.42 2.69 -15.57
C ALA A 73 -0.50 1.50 -15.94
N THR A 74 -0.27 0.92 -17.12
CA THR A 74 -1.03 -0.25 -17.55
C THR A 74 -0.67 -1.48 -16.74
N GLN A 75 -1.60 -2.44 -16.64
CA GLN A 75 -1.35 -3.72 -15.98
C GLN A 75 -0.14 -4.44 -16.57
N GLU A 76 -0.01 -4.46 -17.89
CA GLU A 76 1.10 -5.10 -18.59
C GLU A 76 2.45 -4.46 -18.25
N GLU A 77 2.52 -3.15 -18.18
CA GLU A 77 3.72 -2.42 -17.80
C GLU A 77 4.17 -2.77 -16.37
N VAL A 78 3.24 -2.83 -15.43
CA VAL A 78 3.53 -3.15 -14.04
C VAL A 78 3.96 -4.61 -13.90
N ILE A 79 3.23 -5.55 -14.48
CA ILE A 79 3.56 -6.99 -14.42
C ILE A 79 4.93 -7.27 -15.04
N SER A 80 5.25 -6.64 -16.17
CA SER A 80 6.56 -6.79 -16.81
C SER A 80 7.70 -6.26 -15.92
N ALA A 81 7.50 -5.12 -15.26
CA ALA A 81 8.50 -4.52 -14.40
C ALA A 81 8.82 -5.35 -13.14
N TYR A 82 7.84 -6.10 -12.63
CA TYR A 82 7.96 -6.92 -11.42
C TYR A 82 7.84 -8.42 -11.67
N LYS A 83 8.03 -8.84 -12.91
CA LYS A 83 7.83 -10.24 -13.31
C LYS A 83 8.62 -11.22 -12.45
N GLU A 84 9.84 -10.94 -12.14
CA GLU A 84 10.72 -11.82 -11.34
C GLU A 84 10.17 -12.02 -9.92
N GLN A 85 9.80 -10.93 -9.24
CA GLN A 85 9.22 -10.98 -7.89
C GLN A 85 7.85 -11.66 -7.89
N ILE A 86 7.02 -11.39 -8.89
CA ILE A 86 5.71 -12.01 -9.04
C ILE A 86 5.84 -13.51 -9.24
N ASP A 87 6.69 -13.95 -10.17
CA ASP A 87 6.91 -15.36 -10.48
C ASP A 87 7.45 -16.13 -9.25
N LYS A 88 8.35 -15.51 -8.51
CA LYS A 88 8.88 -16.08 -7.27
C LYS A 88 7.80 -16.30 -6.22
N LEU A 89 6.96 -15.29 -5.97
CA LEU A 89 5.89 -15.39 -4.98
C LEU A 89 4.81 -16.38 -5.42
N MET A 90 4.46 -16.40 -6.70
CA MET A 90 3.51 -17.37 -7.26
C MET A 90 4.02 -18.80 -7.08
N THR A 91 5.31 -19.05 -7.31
CA THR A 91 5.91 -20.36 -7.13
C THR A 91 5.99 -20.78 -5.66
N GLU A 92 6.41 -19.88 -4.77
CA GLU A 92 6.55 -20.16 -3.34
C GLU A 92 5.22 -20.40 -2.62
N ARG A 93 4.15 -19.72 -3.03
CA ARG A 93 2.87 -19.70 -2.34
C ARG A 93 1.72 -20.32 -3.13
N GLY A 94 1.95 -20.73 -4.36
CA GLY A 94 0.94 -21.36 -5.20
C GLY A 94 -0.13 -20.40 -5.74
N TYR A 95 0.15 -19.11 -5.81
CA TYR A 95 -0.75 -18.16 -6.48
C TYR A 95 -0.75 -18.42 -7.98
N ILE A 96 -1.91 -18.34 -8.60
CA ILE A 96 -2.08 -18.67 -10.02
C ILE A 96 -2.58 -17.50 -10.86
N THR A 97 -3.05 -16.44 -10.22
CA THR A 97 -3.58 -15.26 -10.89
C THR A 97 -2.97 -14.01 -10.30
N VAL A 98 -2.67 -13.05 -11.15
CA VAL A 98 -2.17 -11.73 -10.77
C VAL A 98 -2.94 -10.66 -11.52
N ASP A 99 -3.26 -9.55 -10.83
CA ASP A 99 -3.75 -8.34 -11.47
C ASP A 99 -3.10 -7.09 -10.85
N VAL A 100 -3.42 -5.94 -11.42
CA VAL A 100 -2.94 -4.64 -10.94
C VAL A 100 -4.11 -3.69 -10.80
N ILE A 101 -4.22 -3.05 -9.64
CA ILE A 101 -5.05 -1.86 -9.46
C ILE A 101 -4.15 -0.64 -9.60
N SER A 102 -4.48 0.22 -10.56
CA SER A 102 -3.78 1.49 -10.77
C SER A 102 -4.83 2.60 -10.82
N LEU A 103 -4.76 3.49 -9.86
CA LEU A 103 -5.72 4.59 -9.69
C LEU A 103 -4.99 5.89 -9.43
N ASN A 104 -5.43 6.92 -10.12
CA ASN A 104 -5.05 8.30 -9.84
C ASN A 104 -6.30 9.13 -9.50
N SER A 105 -6.08 10.38 -9.06
CA SER A 105 -7.16 11.27 -8.63
C SER A 105 -8.13 11.68 -9.75
N ASP A 106 -7.78 11.45 -11.00
CA ASP A 106 -8.61 11.76 -12.18
C ASP A 106 -9.51 10.59 -12.60
N HIS A 107 -9.40 9.43 -11.93
CA HIS A 107 -10.19 8.26 -12.29
C HIS A 107 -11.68 8.53 -12.13
N PRO A 108 -12.52 8.32 -13.18
CA PRO A 108 -13.93 8.71 -13.16
C PRO A 108 -14.78 7.91 -12.15
N GLN A 109 -14.35 6.70 -11.78
CA GLN A 109 -15.05 5.82 -10.85
C GLN A 109 -14.41 5.77 -9.46
N LYS A 110 -13.55 6.72 -9.13
CA LYS A 110 -12.83 6.71 -7.85
C LYS A 110 -13.76 6.67 -6.63
N ALA A 111 -14.83 7.42 -6.64
CA ALA A 111 -15.79 7.47 -5.54
C ALA A 111 -16.53 6.14 -5.34
N GLU A 112 -16.93 5.49 -6.43
CA GLU A 112 -17.62 4.19 -6.39
C GLU A 112 -16.69 3.08 -5.91
N LEU A 113 -15.45 3.06 -6.41
CA LEU A 113 -14.44 2.10 -5.99
C LEU A 113 -14.05 2.27 -4.52
N ARG A 114 -13.89 3.52 -4.08
CA ARG A 114 -13.63 3.81 -2.67
C ARG A 114 -14.74 3.29 -1.77
N ALA A 115 -16.00 3.61 -2.10
CA ALA A 115 -17.15 3.16 -1.34
C ALA A 115 -17.21 1.64 -1.22
N LYS A 116 -16.94 0.92 -2.31
CA LYS A 116 -16.90 -0.54 -2.33
C LYS A 116 -15.80 -1.12 -1.42
N PHE A 117 -14.59 -0.55 -1.45
CA PHE A 117 -13.47 -1.04 -0.65
C PHE A 117 -13.58 -0.68 0.84
N LEU A 118 -14.34 0.36 1.18
CA LEU A 118 -14.49 0.84 2.55
C LEU A 118 -15.43 0.00 3.42
N GLU A 119 -16.26 -0.83 2.84
CA GLU A 119 -17.14 -1.72 3.60
C GLU A 119 -16.38 -2.95 4.11
N GLU A 120 -16.62 -3.33 5.37
CA GLU A 120 -16.02 -4.55 5.91
C GLU A 120 -16.47 -5.77 5.12
N HIS A 121 -15.49 -6.55 4.69
CA HIS A 121 -15.70 -7.78 3.92
C HIS A 121 -14.59 -8.79 4.23
N ARG A 122 -14.79 -10.01 3.72
CA ARG A 122 -13.79 -11.08 3.75
C ARG A 122 -13.78 -11.81 2.43
N HIS A 123 -12.68 -12.48 2.16
CA HIS A 123 -12.52 -13.35 1.00
C HIS A 123 -12.37 -14.81 1.44
N GLY A 124 -12.75 -15.74 0.57
CA GLY A 124 -12.51 -17.18 0.78
C GLY A 124 -11.06 -17.62 0.54
N GLU A 125 -10.23 -16.71 0.06
CA GLU A 125 -8.84 -16.94 -0.33
C GLU A 125 -7.91 -15.98 0.42
N ASP A 126 -6.62 -16.35 0.50
CA ASP A 126 -5.59 -15.44 0.97
C ASP A 126 -5.49 -14.23 0.03
N GLU A 127 -5.36 -13.05 0.60
CA GLU A 127 -5.17 -11.82 -0.15
C GLU A 127 -3.73 -11.35 -0.05
N VAL A 128 -3.08 -11.15 -1.19
CA VAL A 128 -1.75 -10.54 -1.26
C VAL A 128 -1.83 -9.26 -2.06
N ARG A 129 -1.27 -8.21 -1.49
CA ARG A 129 -1.18 -6.90 -2.11
C ARG A 129 0.21 -6.31 -1.92
N PHE A 130 0.86 -5.93 -3.03
CA PHE A 130 2.15 -5.24 -3.04
C PHE A 130 1.97 -3.83 -3.60
N PHE A 131 2.42 -2.83 -2.85
CA PHE A 131 2.32 -1.42 -3.26
C PHE A 131 3.52 -1.00 -4.09
N VAL A 132 3.30 -0.84 -5.37
CA VAL A 132 4.31 -0.40 -6.35
C VAL A 132 4.58 1.10 -6.24
N ALA A 133 3.53 1.88 -5.99
CA ALA A 133 3.57 3.33 -5.85
C ALA A 133 2.40 3.82 -5.01
N GLY A 134 2.55 5.01 -4.44
CA GLY A 134 1.52 5.63 -3.62
C GLY A 134 1.29 4.93 -2.29
N ARG A 135 0.10 5.10 -1.73
CA ARG A 135 -0.25 4.58 -0.41
C ARG A 135 -1.72 4.21 -0.29
N GLY A 136 -2.04 3.45 0.73
CA GLY A 136 -3.40 3.10 1.09
C GLY A 136 -3.50 2.62 2.53
N LEU A 137 -4.65 2.80 3.15
CA LEU A 137 -4.91 2.36 4.51
C LEU A 137 -5.65 1.02 4.48
N PHE A 138 -4.93 -0.04 4.83
CA PHE A 138 -5.45 -1.39 4.91
C PHE A 138 -5.79 -1.72 6.36
N THR A 139 -7.06 -1.93 6.67
CA THR A 139 -7.52 -2.12 8.05
C THR A 139 -8.09 -3.52 8.24
N LEU A 140 -7.58 -4.23 9.24
CA LEU A 140 -7.93 -5.61 9.59
C LEU A 140 -8.73 -5.62 10.89
N HIS A 141 -9.79 -6.41 10.91
CA HIS A 141 -10.58 -6.67 12.12
C HIS A 141 -10.37 -8.11 12.55
N ILE A 142 -9.62 -8.31 13.61
CA ILE A 142 -9.24 -9.63 14.13
C ILE A 142 -9.63 -9.70 15.61
N ASP A 143 -10.61 -10.54 15.93
CA ASP A 143 -11.18 -10.67 17.26
C ASP A 143 -11.66 -9.30 17.80
N ASP A 144 -11.20 -8.89 18.96
CA ASP A 144 -11.60 -7.63 19.62
C ASP A 144 -10.73 -6.42 19.20
N TYR A 145 -9.87 -6.59 18.19
CA TYR A 145 -8.93 -5.55 17.79
C TYR A 145 -9.02 -5.19 16.31
N VAL A 146 -8.68 -3.95 16.04
CA VAL A 146 -8.61 -3.39 14.69
C VAL A 146 -7.19 -2.91 14.43
N TYR A 147 -6.60 -3.40 13.34
CA TYR A 147 -5.23 -3.13 12.92
C TYR A 147 -5.25 -2.25 11.68
N ALA A 148 -5.00 -0.97 11.83
CA ALA A 148 -4.96 -0.02 10.71
C ALA A 148 -3.53 0.11 10.19
N VAL A 149 -3.26 -0.48 9.03
CA VAL A 149 -1.94 -0.52 8.40
C VAL A 149 -1.89 0.51 7.28
N LEU A 150 -1.12 1.58 7.47
CA LEU A 150 -0.79 2.49 6.39
C LEU A 150 0.31 1.87 5.54
N CYS A 151 -0.09 1.36 4.39
CA CYS A 151 0.82 0.77 3.42
C CYS A 151 1.37 1.85 2.48
N GLU A 152 2.67 1.83 2.30
CA GLU A 152 3.41 2.76 1.44
C GLU A 152 4.12 1.99 0.33
N LYS A 153 4.75 2.71 -0.59
CA LYS A 153 5.58 2.12 -1.65
C LYS A 153 6.55 1.07 -1.10
N ASN A 154 6.64 -0.06 -1.77
CA ASN A 154 7.45 -1.23 -1.46
C ASN A 154 6.90 -2.15 -0.36
N ASP A 155 5.77 -1.84 0.24
CA ASP A 155 5.15 -2.68 1.25
C ASP A 155 4.33 -3.82 0.62
N LEU A 156 4.51 -5.02 1.15
CA LEU A 156 3.69 -6.18 0.85
C LEU A 156 2.89 -6.56 2.09
N ILE A 157 1.60 -6.76 1.92
CA ILE A 157 0.73 -7.32 2.95
C ILE A 157 0.04 -8.58 2.43
N SER A 158 0.08 -9.65 3.23
CA SER A 158 -0.60 -10.91 2.95
C SER A 158 -1.54 -11.25 4.11
N VAL A 159 -2.82 -11.35 3.80
CA VAL A 159 -3.90 -11.53 4.76
C VAL A 159 -4.50 -12.91 4.58
N PRO A 160 -4.61 -13.74 5.63
CA PRO A 160 -5.22 -15.06 5.54
C PRO A 160 -6.69 -15.02 5.12
N ALA A 161 -7.12 -16.07 4.42
CA ALA A 161 -8.53 -16.28 4.08
C ALA A 161 -9.43 -16.11 5.29
N GLY A 162 -10.58 -15.49 5.09
CA GLY A 162 -11.59 -15.27 6.14
C GLY A 162 -11.33 -14.08 7.06
N THR A 163 -10.21 -13.38 6.96
CA THR A 163 -9.93 -12.19 7.75
C THR A 163 -10.81 -11.03 7.30
N LYS A 164 -11.56 -10.47 8.24
CA LYS A 164 -12.38 -9.27 7.98
C LYS A 164 -11.49 -8.05 7.81
N HIS A 165 -11.77 -7.27 6.78
CA HIS A 165 -10.96 -6.09 6.47
C HIS A 165 -11.71 -5.09 5.61
N TRP A 166 -11.13 -3.91 5.47
CA TRP A 166 -11.51 -2.88 4.51
C TRP A 166 -10.28 -2.11 4.07
N PHE A 167 -10.41 -1.43 2.94
CA PHE A 167 -9.32 -0.68 2.35
C PHE A 167 -9.78 0.72 1.98
N ASP A 168 -9.03 1.73 2.43
CA ASP A 168 -9.25 3.13 2.08
C ASP A 168 -8.13 3.66 1.20
N MET A 169 -8.47 4.04 0.00
CA MET A 169 -7.54 4.67 -0.95
C MET A 169 -7.56 6.21 -0.89
N GLY A 170 -8.39 6.79 0.00
CA GLY A 170 -8.56 8.23 0.13
C GLY A 170 -9.52 8.83 -0.91
N GLU A 171 -9.84 10.10 -0.73
CA GLU A 171 -10.69 10.85 -1.66
C GLU A 171 -9.96 11.17 -2.97
N HIS A 172 -8.64 11.33 -2.88
CA HIS A 172 -7.75 11.59 -4.01
C HIS A 172 -6.75 10.44 -4.17
N PRO A 173 -7.20 9.30 -4.72
CA PRO A 173 -6.37 8.11 -4.81
C PRO A 173 -5.15 8.36 -5.69
N HIS A 174 -4.03 7.80 -5.27
CA HIS A 174 -2.78 7.88 -5.99
C HIS A 174 -1.94 6.68 -5.63
N PHE A 175 -2.23 5.53 -6.26
CA PHE A 175 -1.49 4.30 -5.97
C PHE A 175 -1.53 3.30 -7.12
N VAL A 176 -0.54 2.42 -7.12
CA VAL A 176 -0.47 1.21 -7.95
C VAL A 176 -0.21 0.03 -7.03
N ALA A 177 -1.07 -0.99 -7.09
CA ALA A 177 -0.90 -2.19 -6.29
C ALA A 177 -1.03 -3.45 -7.15
N ILE A 178 -0.11 -4.40 -6.94
CA ILE A 178 -0.19 -5.76 -7.50
C ILE A 178 -0.98 -6.61 -6.53
N ARG A 179 -1.95 -7.38 -7.06
CA ARG A 179 -2.72 -8.35 -6.28
C ARG A 179 -2.49 -9.76 -6.81
N LEU A 180 -2.39 -10.72 -5.91
CA LEU A 180 -2.21 -12.14 -6.24
C LEU A 180 -3.34 -12.98 -5.64
N PHE A 181 -3.79 -13.99 -6.39
CA PHE A 181 -4.93 -14.82 -6.06
C PHE A 181 -4.61 -16.30 -6.20
N ASN A 182 -5.34 -17.13 -5.45
CA ASN A 182 -5.25 -18.59 -5.52
C ASN A 182 -6.20 -19.23 -6.54
N ASN A 183 -7.17 -18.48 -7.05
CA ASN A 183 -8.10 -18.97 -8.05
C ASN A 183 -8.22 -18.01 -9.25
N PRO A 184 -8.64 -18.51 -10.43
CA PRO A 184 -8.73 -17.68 -11.64
C PRO A 184 -9.90 -16.69 -11.63
N GLU A 185 -10.87 -16.83 -10.76
CA GLU A 185 -12.03 -15.93 -10.66
C GLU A 185 -11.70 -14.66 -9.86
N GLY A 186 -10.52 -14.64 -9.23
CA GLY A 186 -10.09 -13.50 -8.41
C GLY A 186 -10.84 -13.42 -7.08
N TRP A 187 -10.89 -12.23 -6.51
CA TRP A 187 -11.49 -12.03 -5.19
C TRP A 187 -12.98 -11.77 -5.28
N VAL A 188 -13.75 -12.61 -4.61
CA VAL A 188 -15.15 -12.34 -4.34
C VAL A 188 -15.24 -11.74 -2.94
N ALA A 189 -15.74 -10.51 -2.85
CA ALA A 189 -15.97 -9.85 -1.57
C ALA A 189 -17.26 -10.34 -0.94
N ASN A 190 -17.16 -10.92 0.25
CA ASN A 190 -18.30 -11.28 1.08
C ASN A 190 -18.47 -10.21 2.16
N PHE A 191 -19.40 -9.29 1.95
CA PHE A 191 -19.67 -8.21 2.90
C PHE A 191 -20.29 -8.76 4.17
N THR A 192 -19.82 -8.24 5.33
CA THR A 192 -20.31 -8.68 6.65
C THR A 192 -21.64 -8.04 7.02
N GLY A 193 -21.98 -6.90 6.39
CA GLY A 193 -23.16 -6.10 6.74
C GLY A 193 -23.00 -5.25 8.00
N GLU A 194 -21.82 -5.27 8.61
CA GLU A 194 -21.51 -4.49 9.80
C GLU A 194 -21.03 -3.08 9.43
N ASP A 195 -21.29 -2.12 10.30
CA ASP A 195 -20.91 -0.71 10.11
C ASP A 195 -19.58 -0.33 10.78
N ILE A 196 -18.86 -1.30 11.29
CA ILE A 196 -17.62 -1.11 12.06
C ILE A 196 -16.59 -0.26 11.31
N ALA A 197 -16.46 -0.45 10.02
CA ALA A 197 -15.49 0.29 9.21
C ALA A 197 -15.70 1.81 9.26
N GLY A 198 -16.94 2.27 9.38
CA GLY A 198 -17.28 3.68 9.50
C GLY A 198 -16.88 4.33 10.81
N ARG A 199 -16.53 3.55 11.82
CA ARG A 199 -16.18 4.04 13.17
C ARG A 199 -14.69 4.27 13.35
N PHE A 200 -13.85 3.73 12.48
CA PHE A 200 -12.39 3.85 12.55
C PHE A 200 -11.85 4.91 11.60
N PRO A 201 -10.63 5.41 11.84
CA PRO A 201 -10.04 6.46 11.03
C PRO A 201 -9.95 6.10 9.55
N ARG A 202 -10.08 7.12 8.71
CA ARG A 202 -9.92 7.06 7.26
C ARG A 202 -8.54 7.60 6.87
N LEU A 203 -8.14 7.29 5.63
CA LEU A 203 -6.94 7.87 5.06
C LEU A 203 -7.14 9.37 4.82
N GLU A 204 -6.28 10.16 5.41
CA GLU A 204 -6.22 11.60 5.19
C GLU A 204 -5.26 11.90 4.03
N ASP A 205 -5.64 12.87 3.20
CA ASP A 205 -4.82 13.31 2.06
C ASP A 205 -3.66 14.22 2.48
#